data_f4aef27ce15dfa32ff3f660d20470901
#
_entry.id   f4aef27ce15dfa32ff3f660d20470901
#
_cell.length_a   1.000
_cell.length_b   1.000
_cell.length_c   1.000
_cell.angle_alpha   90.00
_cell.angle_beta   90.00
_cell.angle_gamma   90.00
#
_symmetry.space_group_name_H-M   'P 1'
#
loop_
_entity.id
_entity.type
_entity.pdbx_description
1 polymer ?
#
loop_
_entity_poly.entity_id
_entity_poly.type
_entity_poly.pdbx_seq_one_letter_code
_entity_poly.pdbx_strand_id
1 'polypeptide(L)'
;MPMLDAMQTQRAVRLLITSKPVAHEVLLRLLELSLKAPTRTNTQDWTYLVVEDPEQKARIGTVYGRLYKLFNPIVTRQAKGDAQELRNMAPGQWQAEHFAEIPVFVIPCYRTSVNHRPTGRPQIRVSSFYGSVYPAVQNLLLACRAVGLGASLQTLPVWWQPSIRKILDLPRDVRPVCIIPIGWAKGRYGPTQRTPIGEVVHLDHYGNQPFRDPVG
;
A
#
# COMPACT_ATOMS: atom_id res chain seq x y z
N MET A 1 6.07 -16.82 -10.40
CA MET A 1 6.85 -16.97 -9.15
C MET A 1 5.98 -17.71 -8.13
N PRO A 2 6.50 -18.70 -7.42
CA PRO A 2 5.77 -19.38 -6.34
C PRO A 2 5.32 -18.40 -5.25
N MET A 3 4.24 -18.74 -4.55
CA MET A 3 3.65 -17.86 -3.53
C MET A 3 4.62 -17.54 -2.38
N LEU A 4 5.34 -18.53 -1.89
CA LEU A 4 6.31 -18.33 -0.80
C LEU A 4 7.43 -17.37 -1.21
N ASP A 5 7.94 -17.50 -2.44
CA ASP A 5 8.97 -16.58 -2.96
C ASP A 5 8.43 -15.16 -3.09
N ALA A 6 7.17 -15.02 -3.53
CA ALA A 6 6.52 -13.71 -3.59
C ALA A 6 6.42 -13.09 -2.18
N MET A 7 6.06 -13.86 -1.16
CA MET A 7 5.98 -13.39 0.23
C MET A 7 7.34 -12.99 0.78
N GLN A 8 8.40 -13.78 0.52
CA GLN A 8 9.76 -13.48 1.00
C GLN A 8 10.37 -12.25 0.35
N THR A 9 9.99 -11.94 -0.90
CA THR A 9 10.61 -10.90 -1.70
C THR A 9 9.74 -9.66 -1.91
N GLN A 10 8.46 -9.70 -1.52
CA GLN A 10 7.56 -8.55 -1.61
C GLN A 10 7.99 -7.44 -0.66
N ARG A 11 8.02 -6.24 -1.17
CA ARG A 11 8.34 -5.00 -0.47
C ARG A 11 7.71 -3.81 -1.19
N ALA A 12 7.78 -2.63 -0.59
CA ALA A 12 7.40 -1.39 -1.27
C ALA A 12 8.40 -1.08 -2.40
N VAL A 13 8.09 -1.55 -3.63
CA VAL A 13 8.87 -1.25 -4.82
C VAL A 13 8.45 0.10 -5.37
N ARG A 14 9.32 1.10 -5.21
CA ARG A 14 9.06 2.49 -5.56
C ARG A 14 9.71 2.94 -6.86
N LEU A 15 10.83 2.29 -7.25
CA LEU A 15 11.51 2.55 -8.52
C LEU A 15 10.84 1.73 -9.62
N LEU A 16 10.10 2.40 -10.48
CA LEU A 16 9.31 1.79 -11.55
C LEU A 16 9.75 2.31 -12.91
N ILE A 17 9.57 1.49 -13.95
CA ILE A 17 9.77 1.90 -15.35
C ILE A 17 8.53 2.66 -15.79
N THR A 18 8.65 3.97 -15.96
CA THR A 18 7.53 4.85 -16.25
C THR A 18 7.05 4.74 -17.71
N SER A 19 7.95 4.36 -18.63
CA SER A 19 7.67 4.25 -20.07
C SER A 19 7.00 2.92 -20.48
N LYS A 20 6.89 1.95 -19.56
CA LYS A 20 6.33 0.63 -19.88
C LYS A 20 4.93 0.47 -19.29
N PRO A 21 3.87 0.42 -20.12
CA PRO A 21 2.50 0.28 -19.64
C PRO A 21 2.26 -1.09 -18.97
N VAL A 22 1.20 -1.17 -18.19
CA VAL A 22 0.67 -2.42 -17.63
C VAL A 22 -0.59 -2.76 -18.42
N ALA A 23 -0.63 -3.96 -19.01
CA ALA A 23 -1.78 -4.40 -19.80
C ALA A 23 -3.03 -4.54 -18.92
N HIS A 24 -4.19 -4.15 -19.41
CA HIS A 24 -5.46 -4.18 -18.68
C HIS A 24 -5.83 -5.59 -18.22
N GLU A 25 -5.59 -6.62 -19.05
CA GLU A 25 -5.89 -8.02 -18.71
C GLU A 25 -5.06 -8.47 -17.49
N VAL A 26 -3.79 -8.07 -17.44
CA VAL A 26 -2.92 -8.34 -16.28
C VAL A 26 -3.47 -7.65 -15.06
N LEU A 27 -3.78 -6.35 -15.16
CA LEU A 27 -4.28 -5.55 -14.05
C LEU A 27 -5.60 -6.10 -13.50
N LEU A 28 -6.56 -6.42 -14.37
CA LEU A 28 -7.84 -7.00 -13.97
C LEU A 28 -7.65 -8.34 -13.25
N ARG A 29 -6.75 -9.19 -13.76
CA ARG A 29 -6.45 -10.46 -13.09
C ARG A 29 -5.86 -10.27 -11.70
N LEU A 30 -4.98 -9.27 -11.50
CA LEU A 30 -4.43 -8.95 -10.19
C LEU A 30 -5.50 -8.43 -9.24
N LEU A 31 -6.43 -7.61 -9.73
CA LEU A 31 -7.56 -7.13 -8.95
C LEU A 31 -8.51 -8.27 -8.55
N GLU A 32 -8.83 -9.21 -9.45
CA GLU A 32 -9.60 -10.41 -9.11
C GLU A 32 -8.96 -11.21 -7.97
N LEU A 33 -7.63 -11.40 -8.00
CA LEU A 33 -6.89 -12.08 -6.93
C LEU A 33 -6.94 -11.28 -5.62
N SER A 34 -6.87 -9.97 -5.69
CA SER A 34 -7.05 -9.07 -4.55
C SER A 34 -8.39 -9.29 -3.85
N LEU A 35 -9.48 -9.42 -4.61
CA LEU A 35 -10.84 -9.63 -4.11
C LEU A 35 -11.07 -11.02 -3.46
N LYS A 36 -10.09 -11.93 -3.48
CA LYS A 36 -10.16 -13.21 -2.76
C LYS A 36 -9.85 -13.07 -1.27
N ALA A 37 -9.50 -11.88 -0.81
CA ALA A 37 -9.33 -11.62 0.62
C ALA A 37 -10.67 -11.73 1.38
N PRO A 38 -10.65 -12.12 2.67
CA PRO A 38 -11.85 -12.16 3.48
C PRO A 38 -12.34 -10.75 3.80
N THR A 39 -13.67 -10.60 3.92
CA THR A 39 -14.29 -9.38 4.44
C THR A 39 -15.17 -9.70 5.64
N ARG A 40 -15.40 -8.70 6.49
CA ARG A 40 -16.30 -8.85 7.64
C ARG A 40 -17.67 -9.36 7.18
N THR A 41 -18.08 -10.50 7.67
CA THR A 41 -19.38 -11.15 7.32
C THR A 41 -19.66 -11.19 5.81
N ASN A 42 -18.62 -11.27 4.99
CA ASN A 42 -18.69 -11.26 3.53
C ASN A 42 -19.44 -10.04 2.94
N THR A 43 -19.29 -8.87 3.56
CA THR A 43 -20.00 -7.64 3.12
C THR A 43 -19.49 -7.09 1.80
N GLN A 44 -18.24 -7.38 1.44
CA GLN A 44 -17.61 -6.95 0.19
C GLN A 44 -17.82 -5.46 -0.14
N ASP A 45 -17.68 -4.62 0.90
CA ASP A 45 -17.94 -3.18 0.87
C ASP A 45 -16.76 -2.35 0.32
N TRP A 46 -15.85 -2.98 -0.38
CA TRP A 46 -14.77 -2.34 -1.12
C TRP A 46 -15.20 -1.91 -2.54
N THR A 47 -14.49 -0.95 -3.06
CA THR A 47 -14.46 -0.60 -4.48
C THR A 47 -13.05 -0.17 -4.85
N TYR A 48 -12.68 -0.34 -6.12
CA TYR A 48 -11.38 0.04 -6.62
C TYR A 48 -11.53 1.06 -7.73
N LEU A 49 -10.71 2.11 -7.69
CA LEU A 49 -10.51 2.97 -8.83
C LEU A 49 -9.16 2.63 -9.47
N VAL A 50 -9.17 2.56 -10.78
CA VAL A 50 -7.96 2.47 -11.60
C VAL A 50 -7.79 3.81 -12.29
N VAL A 51 -6.62 4.43 -12.10
CA VAL A 51 -6.33 5.75 -12.66
C VAL A 51 -5.13 5.64 -13.59
N GLU A 52 -5.38 5.83 -14.87
CA GLU A 52 -4.38 5.86 -15.94
C GLU A 52 -4.34 7.23 -16.64
N ASP A 53 -5.41 8.00 -16.50
CA ASP A 53 -5.50 9.34 -17.09
C ASP A 53 -4.36 10.25 -16.62
N PRO A 54 -3.56 10.82 -17.55
CA PRO A 54 -2.38 11.59 -17.19
C PRO A 54 -2.69 12.84 -16.39
N GLU A 55 -3.83 13.51 -16.65
CA GLU A 55 -4.21 14.72 -15.93
C GLU A 55 -4.60 14.40 -14.49
N GLN A 56 -5.39 13.36 -14.28
CA GLN A 56 -5.75 12.92 -12.93
C GLN A 56 -4.50 12.46 -12.14
N LYS A 57 -3.58 11.71 -12.78
CA LYS A 57 -2.32 11.31 -12.16
C LYS A 57 -1.46 12.53 -11.78
N ALA A 58 -1.38 13.54 -12.64
CA ALA A 58 -0.64 14.78 -12.36
C ALA A 58 -1.25 15.54 -11.16
N ARG A 59 -2.57 15.64 -11.09
CA ARG A 59 -3.28 16.27 -9.95
C ARG A 59 -3.04 15.53 -8.65
N ILE A 60 -3.11 14.19 -8.65
CA ILE A 60 -2.80 13.34 -7.50
C ILE A 60 -1.32 13.49 -7.11
N GLY A 61 -0.42 13.46 -8.09
CA GLY A 61 1.03 13.66 -7.90
C GLY A 61 1.36 15.00 -7.25
N THR A 62 0.64 16.07 -7.64
CA THR A 62 0.78 17.39 -7.01
C THR A 62 0.41 17.35 -5.52
N VAL A 63 -0.68 16.68 -5.16
CA VAL A 63 -1.08 16.51 -3.75
C VAL A 63 -0.01 15.72 -2.99
N TYR A 64 0.43 14.60 -3.55
CA TYR A 64 1.46 13.77 -2.94
C TYR A 64 2.78 14.51 -2.76
N GLY A 65 3.28 15.17 -3.80
CA GLY A 65 4.54 15.92 -3.76
C GLY A 65 4.54 17.05 -2.72
N ARG A 66 3.41 17.78 -2.57
CA ARG A 66 3.27 18.81 -1.53
C ARG A 66 3.35 18.22 -0.13
N LEU A 67 2.62 17.14 0.12
CA LEU A 67 2.63 16.47 1.42
C LEU A 67 4.00 15.82 1.70
N TYR A 68 4.62 15.22 0.68
CA TYR A 68 5.96 14.66 0.83
C TYR A 68 6.98 15.73 1.23
N LYS A 69 6.99 16.88 0.54
CA LYS A 69 7.87 18.02 0.88
C LYS A 69 7.64 18.54 2.30
N LEU A 70 6.40 18.52 2.79
CA LEU A 70 6.07 18.97 4.14
C LEU A 70 6.56 17.97 5.20
N PHE A 71 6.41 16.67 4.98
CA PHE A 71 6.69 15.65 5.99
C PHE A 71 8.11 15.05 5.90
N ASN A 72 8.71 15.04 4.71
CA ASN A 72 10.04 14.45 4.50
C ASN A 72 11.14 15.05 5.41
N PRO A 73 11.22 16.38 5.66
CA PRO A 73 12.21 16.95 6.56
C PRO A 73 12.09 16.42 8.00
N ILE A 74 10.88 16.15 8.47
CA ILE A 74 10.64 15.58 9.80
C ILE A 74 11.19 14.17 9.88
N VAL A 75 10.87 13.31 8.88
CA VAL A 75 11.33 11.94 8.81
C VAL A 75 12.85 11.87 8.67
N THR A 76 13.43 12.73 7.81
CA THR A 76 14.90 12.82 7.63
C THR A 76 15.61 13.21 8.90
N ARG A 77 15.02 14.14 9.67
CA ARG A 77 15.59 14.56 10.98
C ARG A 77 15.52 13.42 12.01
N GLN A 78 14.48 12.61 11.98
CA GLN A 78 14.34 11.44 12.86
C GLN A 78 15.37 10.35 12.55
N ALA A 79 15.79 10.21 11.30
CA ALA A 79 16.86 9.30 10.88
C ALA A 79 18.25 9.65 11.49
N LYS A 80 18.39 10.79 12.16
CA LYS A 80 19.61 11.21 12.90
C LYS A 80 20.92 11.05 12.12
N GLY A 81 20.89 11.11 10.79
CA GLY A 81 22.06 10.97 9.94
C GLY A 81 22.49 9.52 9.68
N ASP A 82 21.70 8.52 10.07
CA ASP A 82 21.95 7.12 9.72
C ASP A 82 21.96 6.97 8.19
N ALA A 83 23.14 6.61 7.66
CA ALA A 83 23.36 6.50 6.22
C ALA A 83 22.54 5.37 5.59
N GLN A 84 22.18 4.32 6.34
CA GLN A 84 21.33 3.24 5.85
C GLN A 84 19.87 3.68 5.79
N GLU A 85 19.37 4.38 6.80
CA GLU A 85 18.03 4.95 6.77
C GLU A 85 17.88 5.97 5.65
N LEU A 86 18.84 6.86 5.46
CA LEU A 86 18.83 7.83 4.35
C LEU A 86 18.82 7.14 2.98
N ARG A 87 19.63 6.07 2.79
CA ARG A 87 19.57 5.27 1.56
C ARG A 87 18.20 4.60 1.36
N ASN A 88 17.54 4.17 2.42
CA ASN A 88 16.20 3.59 2.36
C ASN A 88 15.12 4.63 1.99
N MET A 89 15.39 5.91 2.20
CA MET A 89 14.47 7.01 1.85
C MET A 89 14.57 7.44 0.38
N ALA A 90 15.73 7.28 -0.27
CA ALA A 90 15.94 7.73 -1.65
C ALA A 90 14.92 7.20 -2.67
N PRO A 91 14.49 5.91 -2.63
CA PRO A 91 13.41 5.43 -3.50
C PRO A 91 12.06 6.13 -3.26
N GLY A 92 11.81 6.56 -2.02
CA GLY A 92 10.61 7.32 -1.67
C GLY A 92 10.61 8.73 -2.27
N GLN A 93 11.75 9.39 -2.24
CA GLN A 93 11.94 10.69 -2.87
C GLN A 93 11.76 10.60 -4.38
N TRP A 94 12.44 9.66 -5.03
CA TRP A 94 12.26 9.42 -6.46
C TRP A 94 10.80 9.21 -6.83
N GLN A 95 10.09 8.37 -6.07
CA GLN A 95 8.67 8.12 -6.32
C GLN A 95 7.83 9.39 -6.16
N ALA A 96 8.13 10.25 -5.18
CA ALA A 96 7.40 11.50 -4.99
C ALA A 96 7.61 12.49 -6.15
N GLU A 97 8.81 12.52 -6.72
CA GLU A 97 9.16 13.37 -7.86
C GLU A 97 8.54 12.87 -9.17
N HIS A 98 8.47 11.54 -9.37
CA HIS A 98 7.99 10.90 -10.61
C HIS A 98 6.59 10.27 -10.46
N PHE A 99 5.82 10.65 -9.41
CA PHE A 99 4.57 9.97 -9.08
C PHE A 99 3.58 9.96 -10.24
N ALA A 100 3.41 11.11 -10.92
CA ALA A 100 2.51 11.26 -12.05
C ALA A 100 2.89 10.46 -13.30
N GLU A 101 4.18 10.08 -13.42
CA GLU A 101 4.70 9.34 -14.56
C GLU A 101 4.45 7.83 -14.45
N ILE A 102 4.13 7.32 -13.24
CA ILE A 102 3.89 5.90 -13.01
C ILE A 102 2.70 5.43 -13.86
N PRO A 103 2.79 4.25 -14.51
CA PRO A 103 1.80 3.81 -15.49
C PRO A 103 0.37 3.83 -14.98
N VAL A 104 0.12 3.24 -13.80
CA VAL A 104 -1.24 3.12 -13.25
C VAL A 104 -1.26 3.25 -11.74
N PHE A 105 -2.33 3.87 -11.21
CA PHE A 105 -2.66 3.84 -9.79
C PHE A 105 -3.88 2.96 -9.57
N VAL A 106 -3.79 2.09 -8.58
CA VAL A 106 -4.96 1.40 -8.02
C VAL A 106 -5.28 2.04 -6.67
N ILE A 107 -6.52 2.46 -6.50
CA ILE A 107 -6.97 3.15 -5.28
C ILE A 107 -8.08 2.32 -4.63
N PRO A 108 -7.73 1.46 -3.67
CA PRO A 108 -8.72 0.74 -2.87
C PRO A 108 -9.50 1.71 -2.01
N CYS A 109 -10.80 1.56 -2.04
CA CYS A 109 -11.74 2.33 -1.25
C CYS A 109 -12.68 1.39 -0.49
N TYR A 110 -13.29 1.87 0.59
CA TYR A 110 -14.43 1.21 1.19
C TYR A 110 -15.68 2.09 1.09
N ARG A 111 -16.85 1.45 1.02
CA ARG A 111 -18.16 2.13 1.01
C ARG A 111 -18.78 2.07 2.39
N THR A 112 -19.17 3.23 2.92
CA THR A 112 -19.77 3.33 4.25
C THR A 112 -21.27 3.07 4.26
N SER A 113 -21.93 3.09 3.09
CA SER A 113 -23.38 2.92 2.92
C SER A 113 -23.83 1.46 2.86
N VAL A 114 -22.90 0.51 2.58
CA VAL A 114 -23.27 -0.89 2.41
C VAL A 114 -23.48 -1.55 3.76
N ASN A 115 -24.74 -1.88 4.09
CA ASN A 115 -25.18 -2.75 5.20
C ASN A 115 -24.61 -2.45 6.60
N HIS A 116 -24.26 -1.20 6.88
CA HIS A 116 -23.74 -0.83 8.19
C HIS A 116 -24.85 -0.29 9.09
N ARG A 117 -25.45 -1.15 9.91
CA ARG A 117 -26.14 -0.67 11.10
C ARG A 117 -25.12 0.10 11.96
N PRO A 118 -25.46 1.31 12.44
CA PRO A 118 -24.56 2.06 13.30
C PRO A 118 -24.28 1.24 14.57
N THR A 119 -23.13 0.61 14.65
CA THR A 119 -22.62 0.14 15.93
C THR A 119 -22.17 1.40 16.67
N GLY A 120 -22.66 1.64 17.87
CA GLY A 120 -22.42 2.87 18.62
C GLY A 120 -20.97 3.18 19.00
N ARG A 121 -20.00 2.42 18.46
CA ARG A 121 -18.56 2.58 18.73
C ARG A 121 -17.78 2.82 17.43
N PRO A 122 -17.34 4.08 17.17
CA PRO A 122 -16.62 4.44 15.95
C PRO A 122 -15.37 3.59 15.67
N GLN A 123 -14.61 3.21 16.71
CA GLN A 123 -13.39 2.42 16.59
C GLN A 123 -13.62 1.02 16.00
N ILE A 124 -14.73 0.36 16.36
CA ILE A 124 -15.07 -0.97 15.84
C ILE A 124 -15.36 -0.88 14.34
N ARG A 125 -16.06 0.17 13.89
CA ARG A 125 -16.36 0.39 12.47
C ARG A 125 -15.07 0.57 11.67
N VAL A 126 -14.20 1.47 12.13
CA VAL A 126 -12.93 1.79 11.45
C VAL A 126 -12.04 0.55 11.36
N SER A 127 -11.89 -0.20 12.46
CA SER A 127 -11.13 -1.45 12.50
C SER A 127 -11.67 -2.48 11.51
N SER A 128 -13.00 -2.66 11.41
CA SER A 128 -13.61 -3.62 10.49
C SER A 128 -13.39 -3.26 9.02
N PHE A 129 -13.43 -1.97 8.66
CA PHE A 129 -13.16 -1.54 7.30
C PHE A 129 -11.71 -1.80 6.90
N TYR A 130 -10.77 -1.36 7.71
CA TYR A 130 -9.36 -1.57 7.42
C TYR A 130 -8.98 -3.05 7.47
N GLY A 131 -9.56 -3.82 8.40
CA GLY A 131 -9.41 -5.28 8.50
C GLY A 131 -9.91 -6.02 7.25
N SER A 132 -10.82 -5.44 6.46
CA SER A 132 -11.28 -6.00 5.18
C SER A 132 -10.41 -5.52 4.00
N VAL A 133 -10.07 -4.23 3.95
CA VAL A 133 -9.37 -3.66 2.78
C VAL A 133 -7.89 -4.01 2.75
N TYR A 134 -7.18 -3.97 3.89
CA TYR A 134 -5.74 -4.23 3.86
C TYR A 134 -5.33 -5.67 3.51
N PRO A 135 -6.07 -6.73 3.89
CA PRO A 135 -5.81 -8.08 3.34
C PRO A 135 -5.93 -8.13 1.81
N ALA A 136 -6.92 -7.44 1.22
CA ALA A 136 -7.05 -7.35 -0.23
C ALA A 136 -5.91 -6.56 -0.86
N VAL A 137 -5.48 -5.47 -0.23
CA VAL A 137 -4.28 -4.72 -0.66
C VAL A 137 -3.04 -5.61 -0.63
N GLN A 138 -2.85 -6.39 0.44
CA GLN A 138 -1.70 -7.30 0.53
C GLN A 138 -1.73 -8.38 -0.55
N ASN A 139 -2.90 -8.95 -0.84
CA ASN A 139 -3.06 -9.88 -1.97
C ASN A 139 -2.65 -9.23 -3.31
N LEU A 140 -3.07 -7.97 -3.54
CA LEU A 140 -2.68 -7.23 -4.75
C LEU A 140 -1.16 -7.04 -4.83
N LEU A 141 -0.50 -6.65 -3.73
CA LEU A 141 0.94 -6.46 -3.70
C LEU A 141 1.71 -7.75 -3.97
N LEU A 142 1.26 -8.88 -3.40
CA LEU A 142 1.83 -10.21 -3.66
C LEU A 142 1.60 -10.65 -5.11
N ALA A 143 0.40 -10.42 -5.65
CA ALA A 143 0.07 -10.75 -7.03
C ALA A 143 0.92 -9.92 -8.01
N CYS A 144 1.10 -8.63 -7.79
CA CYS A 144 2.03 -7.79 -8.55
C CYS A 144 3.45 -8.38 -8.52
N ARG A 145 3.94 -8.72 -7.33
CA ARG A 145 5.28 -9.30 -7.17
C ARG A 145 5.43 -10.61 -7.93
N ALA A 146 4.42 -11.48 -7.90
CA ALA A 146 4.43 -12.80 -8.54
C ALA A 146 4.59 -12.71 -10.07
N VAL A 147 4.09 -11.64 -10.70
CA VAL A 147 4.18 -11.41 -12.16
C VAL A 147 5.30 -10.45 -12.56
N GLY A 148 6.16 -10.03 -11.62
CA GLY A 148 7.31 -9.15 -11.88
C GLY A 148 7.00 -7.66 -11.90
N LEU A 149 5.77 -7.27 -11.54
CA LEU A 149 5.41 -5.88 -11.30
C LEU A 149 5.93 -5.40 -9.95
N GLY A 150 6.23 -4.11 -9.88
CA GLY A 150 6.49 -3.39 -8.65
C GLY A 150 5.25 -2.63 -8.21
N ALA A 151 5.03 -2.59 -6.91
CA ALA A 151 3.96 -1.83 -6.29
C ALA A 151 4.36 -1.35 -4.89
N SER A 152 3.76 -0.28 -4.43
CA SER A 152 3.94 0.22 -3.06
C SER A 152 2.64 0.80 -2.51
N LEU A 153 2.38 0.58 -1.22
CA LEU A 153 1.23 1.16 -0.55
C LEU A 153 1.59 2.57 -0.10
N GLN A 154 0.83 3.58 -0.57
CA GLN A 154 1.02 4.99 -0.22
C GLN A 154 -0.23 5.52 0.50
N THR A 155 -0.09 5.84 1.78
CA THR A 155 -1.16 6.45 2.57
C THR A 155 -1.08 7.98 2.59
N LEU A 156 0.11 8.54 2.43
CA LEU A 156 0.33 9.99 2.50
C LEU A 156 -0.59 10.80 1.56
N PRO A 157 -0.82 10.41 0.29
CA PRO A 157 -1.70 11.17 -0.59
C PRO A 157 -3.14 11.26 -0.07
N VAL A 158 -3.62 10.22 0.62
CA VAL A 158 -5.01 10.16 1.13
C VAL A 158 -5.18 10.82 2.50
N TRP A 159 -4.12 11.33 3.14
CA TRP A 159 -4.26 12.13 4.36
C TRP A 159 -5.03 13.42 4.11
N TRP A 160 -4.93 13.99 2.90
CA TRP A 160 -5.74 15.13 2.49
C TRP A 160 -6.91 14.68 1.62
N GLN A 161 -7.81 13.88 2.21
CA GLN A 161 -8.96 13.28 1.53
C GLN A 161 -9.80 14.25 0.68
N PRO A 162 -10.09 15.51 1.13
CA PRO A 162 -10.90 16.42 0.32
C PRO A 162 -10.37 16.62 -1.10
N SER A 163 -9.04 16.79 -1.26
CA SER A 163 -8.43 16.96 -2.58
C SER A 163 -8.54 15.68 -3.42
N ILE A 164 -8.19 14.53 -2.87
CA ILE A 164 -8.28 13.24 -3.58
C ILE A 164 -9.71 12.93 -3.98
N ARG A 165 -10.67 13.17 -3.09
CA ARG A 165 -12.10 12.99 -3.37
C ARG A 165 -12.58 13.86 -4.52
N LYS A 166 -12.16 15.13 -4.56
CA LYS A 166 -12.49 16.08 -5.64
C LYS A 166 -11.84 15.69 -6.97
N ILE A 167 -10.59 15.22 -6.96
CA ILE A 167 -9.89 14.78 -8.17
C ILE A 167 -10.59 13.57 -8.80
N LEU A 168 -11.08 12.66 -7.98
CA LEU A 168 -11.62 11.36 -8.39
C LEU A 168 -13.17 11.33 -8.39
N ASP A 169 -13.84 12.45 -8.17
CA ASP A 169 -15.31 12.58 -8.09
C ASP A 169 -15.96 11.53 -7.18
N LEU A 170 -15.32 11.27 -6.02
CA LEU A 170 -15.80 10.24 -5.10
C LEU A 170 -17.10 10.64 -4.41
N PRO A 171 -18.14 9.78 -4.45
CA PRO A 171 -19.37 10.01 -3.69
C PRO A 171 -19.09 10.03 -2.19
N ARG A 172 -20.00 10.66 -1.41
CA ARG A 172 -19.79 10.90 0.03
C ARG A 172 -19.53 9.65 0.86
N ASP A 173 -20.06 8.53 0.45
CA ASP A 173 -19.96 7.24 1.12
C ASP A 173 -18.74 6.40 0.70
N VAL A 174 -17.97 6.82 -0.31
CA VAL A 174 -16.73 6.15 -0.76
C VAL A 174 -15.52 6.82 -0.12
N ARG A 175 -14.68 6.03 0.54
CA ARG A 175 -13.48 6.48 1.26
C ARG A 175 -12.22 5.82 0.69
N PRO A 176 -11.29 6.59 0.11
CA PRO A 176 -10.01 6.04 -0.32
C PRO A 176 -9.17 5.66 0.90
N VAL A 177 -8.52 4.49 0.83
CA VAL A 177 -7.70 3.94 1.92
C VAL A 177 -6.21 4.21 1.69
N CYS A 178 -5.77 3.99 0.47
CA CYS A 178 -4.40 4.22 0.04
C CYS A 178 -4.37 4.39 -1.48
N ILE A 179 -3.22 4.77 -2.02
CA ILE A 179 -2.93 4.72 -3.45
C ILE A 179 -1.81 3.70 -3.66
N ILE A 180 -2.00 2.83 -4.64
CA ILE A 180 -1.02 1.81 -5.01
C ILE A 180 -0.54 2.12 -6.42
N PRO A 181 0.59 2.84 -6.57
CA PRO A 181 1.26 2.97 -7.85
C PRO A 181 1.81 1.61 -8.28
N ILE A 182 1.50 1.21 -9.52
CA ILE A 182 1.88 -0.08 -10.11
C ILE A 182 2.59 0.17 -11.44
N GLY A 183 3.67 -0.56 -11.66
CA GLY A 183 4.45 -0.54 -12.89
C GLY A 183 5.48 -1.65 -12.91
N TRP A 184 6.25 -1.75 -13.96
CA TRP A 184 7.36 -2.71 -14.02
C TRP A 184 8.48 -2.29 -13.08
N ALA A 185 8.96 -3.22 -12.27
CA ALA A 185 10.01 -2.95 -11.29
C ALA A 185 11.33 -2.59 -11.97
N LYS A 186 11.98 -1.51 -11.54
CA LYS A 186 13.32 -1.15 -11.98
C LYS A 186 14.33 -1.83 -11.05
N GLY A 187 15.03 -2.83 -11.57
CA GLY A 187 16.01 -3.62 -10.81
C GLY A 187 15.46 -4.95 -10.28
N ARG A 188 16.29 -5.65 -9.52
CA ARG A 188 15.99 -6.95 -8.92
C ARG A 188 15.86 -6.80 -7.41
N TYR A 189 14.92 -7.55 -6.83
CA TYR A 189 14.61 -7.49 -5.40
C TYR A 189 14.69 -8.90 -4.81
N GLY A 190 15.67 -9.10 -3.94
CA GLY A 190 15.87 -10.34 -3.18
C GLY A 190 14.99 -10.42 -1.92
N PRO A 191 15.25 -11.39 -1.03
CA PRO A 191 14.54 -11.53 0.25
C PRO A 191 14.60 -10.27 1.11
N THR A 192 13.55 -10.04 1.88
CA THR A 192 13.49 -8.94 2.84
C THR A 192 14.13 -9.34 4.16
N GLN A 193 14.90 -8.44 4.75
CA GLN A 193 15.36 -8.61 6.13
C GLN A 193 14.25 -8.22 7.10
N ARG A 194 14.10 -8.99 8.17
CA ARG A 194 13.11 -8.75 9.23
C ARG A 194 13.75 -9.10 10.57
N THR A 195 13.15 -8.58 11.63
CA THR A 195 13.46 -8.99 12.99
C THR A 195 13.30 -10.51 13.12
N PRO A 196 14.22 -11.21 13.79
CA PRO A 196 14.11 -12.64 14.02
C PRO A 196 12.79 -13.02 14.70
N ILE A 197 12.23 -14.17 14.28
CA ILE A 197 10.90 -14.59 14.75
C ILE A 197 10.82 -14.71 16.27
N GLY A 198 11.88 -15.20 16.92
CA GLY A 198 11.95 -15.36 18.35
C GLY A 198 11.93 -14.06 19.16
N GLU A 199 12.24 -12.92 18.53
CA GLU A 199 12.15 -11.61 19.20
C GLU A 199 10.74 -11.02 19.18
N VAL A 200 9.86 -11.50 18.29
CA VAL A 200 8.52 -10.93 18.10
C VAL A 200 7.39 -11.86 18.46
N VAL A 201 7.68 -13.14 18.76
CA VAL A 201 6.68 -14.13 19.15
C VAL A 201 6.73 -14.36 20.64
N HIS A 202 5.59 -14.24 21.29
CA HIS A 202 5.39 -14.56 22.70
C HIS A 202 4.39 -15.71 22.80
N LEU A 203 4.65 -16.68 23.70
CA LEU A 203 3.77 -17.80 23.96
C LEU A 203 2.87 -17.48 25.16
N ASP A 204 1.57 -17.61 25.00
CA ASP A 204 0.50 -17.43 25.98
C ASP A 204 0.39 -16.01 26.55
N HIS A 205 1.49 -15.38 26.98
CA HIS A 205 1.49 -14.03 27.54
C HIS A 205 2.72 -13.22 27.10
N TYR A 206 2.57 -11.91 27.10
CA TYR A 206 3.65 -11.00 26.71
C TYR A 206 4.87 -11.16 27.64
N GLY A 207 6.05 -11.24 27.05
CA GLY A 207 7.33 -11.47 27.76
C GLY A 207 7.81 -12.93 27.74
N ASN A 208 6.94 -13.91 27.51
CA ASN A 208 7.33 -15.32 27.38
C ASN A 208 7.78 -15.62 25.94
N GLN A 209 9.09 -15.63 25.68
CA GLN A 209 9.73 -15.80 24.36
C GLN A 209 10.56 -17.10 24.27
N PRO A 210 9.94 -18.29 24.33
CA PRO A 210 10.68 -19.56 24.30
C PRO A 210 11.34 -19.88 22.94
N PHE A 211 10.97 -19.13 21.88
CA PHE A 211 11.51 -19.29 20.52
C PHE A 211 12.68 -18.34 20.24
N ARG A 212 13.09 -17.54 21.21
CA ARG A 212 14.25 -16.69 21.07
C ARG A 212 15.50 -17.56 21.13
N ASP A 213 16.34 -17.48 20.09
CA ASP A 213 17.62 -18.17 20.10
C ASP A 213 18.41 -17.75 21.35
N PRO A 214 18.99 -18.70 22.11
CA PRO A 214 19.86 -18.35 23.21
C PRO A 214 20.99 -17.48 22.63
N VAL A 215 21.21 -16.33 23.26
CA VAL A 215 22.35 -15.46 22.92
C VAL A 215 23.61 -16.31 23.21
N GLY A 216 24.24 -16.79 22.10
CA GLY A 216 25.50 -17.51 22.17
C GLY A 216 26.64 -16.62 22.65
#